data_15188837666394b211b4cbd6062ea5cd
#
_entry.id   15188837666394b211b4cbd6062ea5cd
#
_cell.length_a   1.000
_cell.length_b   1.000
_cell.length_c   1.000
_cell.angle_alpha   90.00
_cell.angle_beta   90.00
_cell.angle_gamma   90.00
#
_symmetry.space_group_name_H-M   'P 1'
#
loop_
_entity.id
_entity.type
_entity.pdbx_description
1 polymer ?
#
loop_
_entity_poly.entity_id
_entity_poly.type
_entity_poly.pdbx_seq_one_letter_code
_entity_poly.pdbx_strand_id
1 'polypeptide(L)'
;SVNRLYKFIKIGKGSIHILYFGDFDPSGFQMFEDIKSRLVNIWGLKNGNLELVTKNKEYRFSFDLQRVAVNKNHVIEHDLPKDPQSKQEEIKLNNDTRTDGFKELHGRVYATELDTLPVWVPDVFKNMVIQAVNQYFDEDIYSRELEAHKEEHSAEAIALLVKEKTKKFLEEATEKK
;
A
#
# COMPACT_ATOMS: atom_id res chain seq x y z
N SER A 1 -5.03 -1.50 6.70
CA SER A 1 -5.00 -1.53 8.15
C SER A 1 -3.92 -2.52 8.63
N VAL A 2 -3.32 -2.24 9.79
CA VAL A 2 -2.24 -3.01 10.42
C VAL A 2 -2.57 -4.51 10.51
N ASN A 3 -3.83 -4.87 10.75
CA ASN A 3 -4.29 -6.26 10.84
C ASN A 3 -4.19 -7.05 9.51
N ARG A 4 -4.28 -6.38 8.36
CA ARG A 4 -4.06 -7.06 7.07
C ARG A 4 -2.58 -7.33 6.84
N LEU A 5 -1.72 -6.38 7.16
CA LEU A 5 -0.26 -6.54 7.09
C LEU A 5 0.20 -7.72 7.98
N TYR A 6 -0.40 -7.85 9.18
CA TYR A 6 -0.10 -8.94 10.11
C TYR A 6 -0.44 -10.33 9.54
N LYS A 7 -1.46 -10.44 8.69
CA LYS A 7 -1.79 -11.70 8.02
C LYS A 7 -0.72 -12.10 6.99
N PHE A 8 -0.20 -11.15 6.22
CA PHE A 8 0.89 -11.41 5.26
C PHE A 8 2.19 -11.81 5.95
N ILE A 9 2.52 -11.19 7.08
CA ILE A 9 3.72 -11.50 7.88
C ILE A 9 3.68 -12.93 8.45
N LYS A 10 2.49 -13.51 8.69
CA LYS A 10 2.36 -14.88 9.17
C LYS A 10 2.73 -15.95 8.13
N ILE A 11 2.79 -15.60 6.87
CA ILE A 11 2.85 -16.57 5.76
C ILE A 11 4.28 -16.87 5.32
N GLY A 12 5.30 -16.06 5.62
CA GLY A 12 6.60 -16.40 5.11
C GLY A 12 7.78 -15.50 5.44
N LYS A 13 8.89 -15.88 4.89
CA LYS A 13 10.13 -15.11 4.79
C LYS A 13 10.05 -14.26 3.54
N GLY A 14 10.37 -12.96 3.60
CA GLY A 14 10.35 -12.14 2.40
C GLY A 14 10.65 -10.68 2.67
N SER A 15 10.59 -9.90 1.61
CA SER A 15 10.67 -8.44 1.65
C SER A 15 9.27 -7.85 1.54
N ILE A 16 8.99 -6.81 2.33
CA ILE A 16 7.75 -6.05 2.24
C ILE A 16 8.10 -4.67 1.72
N HIS A 17 7.57 -4.34 0.56
CA HIS A 17 7.76 -3.05 -0.09
C HIS A 17 6.46 -2.25 0.02
N ILE A 18 6.55 -1.06 0.62
CA ILE A 18 5.42 -0.15 0.78
C ILE A 18 5.64 1.02 -0.16
N LEU A 19 4.82 1.10 -1.19
CA LEU A 19 4.83 2.19 -2.16
C LEU A 19 3.80 3.22 -1.73
N TYR A 20 4.28 4.39 -1.30
CA TYR A 20 3.43 5.47 -0.82
C TYR A 20 3.18 6.51 -1.91
N PHE A 21 1.91 6.78 -2.14
CA PHE A 21 1.42 7.84 -2.99
C PHE A 21 0.59 8.79 -2.13
N GLY A 22 0.93 10.05 -2.12
CA GLY A 22 0.23 11.06 -1.30
C GLY A 22 0.61 12.47 -1.69
N ASP A 23 -0.15 13.43 -1.21
CA ASP A 23 -0.03 14.84 -1.51
C ASP A 23 1.33 15.41 -1.14
N PHE A 24 1.79 16.39 -1.89
CA PHE A 24 2.99 17.13 -1.56
C PHE A 24 2.63 18.47 -0.95
N ASP A 25 2.19 18.39 0.29
CA ASP A 25 1.89 19.49 1.19
C ASP A 25 2.40 19.15 2.60
N PRO A 26 2.33 20.06 3.57
CA PRO A 26 2.76 19.79 4.95
C PRO A 26 2.08 18.60 5.59
N SER A 27 0.79 18.39 5.32
CA SER A 27 0.01 17.27 5.86
C SER A 27 0.41 15.94 5.26
N GLY A 28 0.47 15.85 3.93
CA GLY A 28 0.83 14.62 3.21
C GLY A 28 2.29 14.21 3.46
N PHE A 29 3.18 15.18 3.64
CA PHE A 29 4.56 14.92 4.04
C PHE A 29 4.63 14.34 5.47
N GLN A 30 3.92 14.94 6.41
CA GLN A 30 3.88 14.45 7.79
C GLN A 30 3.26 13.05 7.87
N MET A 31 2.22 12.74 7.09
CA MET A 31 1.66 11.39 7.05
C MET A 31 2.68 10.33 6.64
N PHE A 32 3.54 10.65 5.68
CA PHE A 32 4.62 9.74 5.27
C PHE A 32 5.63 9.51 6.40
N GLU A 33 6.07 10.58 7.07
CA GLU A 33 7.00 10.50 8.21
C GLU A 33 6.37 9.77 9.40
N ASP A 34 5.07 9.94 9.64
CA ASP A 34 4.34 9.22 10.68
C ASP A 34 4.26 7.71 10.38
N ILE A 35 4.03 7.33 9.12
CA ILE A 35 4.06 5.91 8.71
C ILE A 35 5.45 5.34 9.00
N LYS A 36 6.50 6.02 8.56
CA LYS A 36 7.89 5.64 8.77
C LYS A 36 8.23 5.47 10.27
N SER A 37 7.86 6.46 11.08
CA SER A 37 8.06 6.43 12.53
C SER A 37 7.30 5.29 13.20
N ARG A 38 6.06 5.04 12.79
CA ARG A 38 5.25 3.93 13.32
C ARG A 38 5.80 2.58 12.94
N LEU A 39 6.28 2.41 11.72
CA LEU A 39 6.95 1.18 11.31
C LEU A 39 8.18 0.91 12.17
N VAL A 40 9.00 1.93 12.45
CA VAL A 40 10.16 1.82 13.34
C VAL A 40 9.75 1.50 14.77
N ASN A 41 8.79 2.24 15.33
CA ASN A 41 8.44 2.16 16.74
C ASN A 41 7.59 0.94 17.10
N ILE A 42 6.62 0.58 16.25
CA ILE A 42 5.70 -0.54 16.53
C ILE A 42 6.33 -1.88 16.18
N TRP A 43 7.17 -1.90 15.15
CA TRP A 43 7.70 -3.14 14.58
C TRP A 43 9.17 -3.35 14.91
N GLY A 44 9.79 -2.43 15.65
CA GLY A 44 11.19 -2.55 16.06
C GLY A 44 12.17 -2.57 14.89
N LEU A 45 11.82 -1.89 13.78
CA LEU A 45 12.69 -1.82 12.60
C LEU A 45 14.05 -1.22 12.96
N LYS A 46 15.06 -2.06 12.93
CA LYS A 46 16.45 -1.61 13.00
C LYS A 46 17.07 -1.73 11.61
N ASN A 47 17.54 -0.61 11.07
CA ASN A 47 18.23 -0.57 9.76
C ASN A 47 17.41 -1.15 8.57
N GLY A 48 16.10 -0.90 8.54
CA GLY A 48 15.22 -1.38 7.48
C GLY A 48 14.84 -2.87 7.55
N ASN A 49 15.26 -3.58 8.59
CA ASN A 49 14.92 -4.98 8.80
C ASN A 49 14.01 -5.15 10.01
N LEU A 50 12.97 -5.94 9.85
CA LEU A 50 12.08 -6.35 10.92
C LEU A 50 12.45 -7.75 11.38
N GLU A 51 12.84 -7.88 12.65
CA GLU A 51 12.95 -9.16 13.32
C GLU A 51 11.77 -9.32 14.27
N LEU A 52 10.79 -10.13 13.89
CA LEU A 52 9.70 -10.52 14.77
C LEU A 52 10.08 -11.82 15.48
N VAL A 53 10.40 -11.73 16.74
CA VAL A 53 10.60 -12.91 17.60
C VAL A 53 9.29 -13.19 18.33
N THR A 54 8.59 -14.25 17.92
CA THR A 54 7.47 -14.79 18.69
C THR A 54 7.96 -15.95 19.55
N LYS A 55 7.19 -16.33 20.57
CA LYS A 55 7.55 -17.41 21.53
C LYS A 55 7.96 -18.73 20.86
N ASN A 56 7.62 -18.97 19.60
CA ASN A 56 7.86 -20.24 18.89
C ASN A 56 8.47 -20.09 17.49
N LYS A 57 8.64 -18.87 16.93
CA LYS A 57 9.20 -18.67 15.59
C LYS A 57 9.86 -17.30 15.48
N GLU A 58 11.00 -17.28 14.86
CA GLU A 58 11.72 -16.07 14.47
C GLU A 58 11.36 -15.77 13.00
N TYR A 59 10.79 -14.59 12.77
CA TYR A 59 10.48 -14.11 11.43
C TYR A 59 11.42 -12.95 11.10
N ARG A 60 12.08 -13.04 9.96
CA ARG A 60 12.95 -11.97 9.45
C ARG A 60 12.35 -11.43 8.16
N PHE A 61 12.00 -10.17 8.19
CA PHE A 61 11.50 -9.44 7.02
C PHE A 61 12.37 -8.22 6.79
N SER A 62 12.67 -7.93 5.52
CA SER A 62 13.13 -6.62 5.12
C SER A 62 11.93 -5.73 4.81
N PHE A 63 11.99 -4.49 5.28
CA PHE A 63 10.98 -3.47 4.97
C PHE A 63 11.62 -2.37 4.16
N ASP A 64 10.96 -2.00 3.06
CA ASP A 64 11.26 -0.82 2.29
C ASP A 64 10.03 0.05 2.19
N LEU A 65 10.16 1.34 2.55
CA LEU A 65 9.11 2.34 2.44
C LEU A 65 9.59 3.43 1.49
N GLN A 66 8.99 3.46 0.32
CA GLN A 66 9.32 4.42 -0.73
C GLN A 66 8.17 5.41 -0.93
N ARG A 67 8.46 6.71 -0.86
CA ARG A 67 7.55 7.73 -1.36
C ARG A 67 7.72 7.84 -2.88
N VAL A 68 6.75 7.29 -3.62
CA VAL A 68 6.77 7.30 -5.09
C VAL A 68 6.29 8.63 -5.63
N ALA A 69 5.16 9.13 -5.13
CA ALA A 69 4.55 10.40 -5.54
C ALA A 69 3.71 11.02 -4.40
N VAL A 70 3.46 12.30 -4.38
CA VAL A 70 4.06 13.38 -5.14
C VAL A 70 5.29 13.86 -4.39
N ASN A 71 6.32 14.29 -5.08
CA ASN A 71 7.50 14.90 -4.46
C ASN A 71 7.91 16.18 -5.22
N LYS A 72 8.86 16.93 -4.66
CA LYS A 72 9.29 18.24 -5.19
C LYS A 72 9.70 18.19 -6.66
N ASN A 73 10.41 17.13 -7.07
CA ASN A 73 10.87 17.00 -8.44
C ASN A 73 9.68 16.90 -9.42
N HIS A 74 8.66 16.12 -9.08
CA HIS A 74 7.46 15.99 -9.91
C HIS A 74 6.77 17.35 -10.10
N VAL A 75 6.68 18.14 -9.03
CA VAL A 75 6.05 19.46 -9.10
C VAL A 75 6.82 20.41 -10.04
N ILE A 76 8.14 20.35 -9.99
CA ILE A 76 9.01 21.23 -10.80
C ILE A 76 9.09 20.77 -12.25
N GLU A 77 9.34 19.46 -12.47
CA GLU A 77 9.57 18.88 -13.80
C GLU A 77 8.31 18.91 -14.68
N HIS A 78 7.15 18.78 -14.03
CA HIS A 78 5.87 18.73 -14.76
C HIS A 78 5.02 19.99 -14.58
N ASP A 79 5.59 21.04 -13.98
CA ASP A 79 4.91 22.32 -13.69
C ASP A 79 3.52 22.12 -13.07
N LEU A 80 3.45 21.22 -12.08
CA LEU A 80 2.19 20.93 -11.40
C LEU A 80 1.72 22.13 -10.57
N PRO A 81 0.40 22.28 -10.35
CA PRO A 81 -0.12 23.26 -9.40
C PRO A 81 0.58 23.14 -8.04
N LYS A 82 1.16 24.23 -7.58
CA LYS A 82 2.00 24.27 -6.37
C LYS A 82 1.48 25.22 -5.29
N ASP A 83 0.56 26.07 -5.68
CA ASP A 83 -0.02 27.06 -4.78
C ASP A 83 -1.45 26.65 -4.38
N PRO A 84 -1.92 27.09 -3.21
CA PRO A 84 -3.29 26.84 -2.80
C PRO A 84 -4.28 27.31 -3.86
N GLN A 85 -5.25 26.47 -4.18
CA GLN A 85 -6.25 26.76 -5.22
C GLN A 85 -7.40 27.64 -4.69
N SER A 86 -7.46 27.85 -3.38
CA SER A 86 -8.46 28.69 -2.74
C SER A 86 -7.92 29.44 -1.52
N LYS A 87 -8.58 30.54 -1.15
CA LYS A 87 -8.28 31.25 0.11
C LYS A 87 -8.45 30.38 1.35
N GLN A 88 -9.34 29.42 1.30
CA GLN A 88 -9.57 28.51 2.42
C GLN A 88 -8.40 27.54 2.61
N GLU A 89 -7.83 27.03 1.52
CA GLU A 89 -6.60 26.24 1.55
C GLU A 89 -5.40 27.05 2.03
N GLU A 90 -5.25 28.27 1.55
CA GLU A 90 -4.20 29.17 2.01
C GLU A 90 -4.28 29.44 3.52
N ILE A 91 -5.49 29.68 4.05
CA ILE A 91 -5.71 29.85 5.48
C ILE A 91 -5.38 28.56 6.25
N LYS A 92 -5.79 27.38 5.74
CA LYS A 92 -5.45 26.10 6.36
C LYS A 92 -3.95 25.88 6.42
N LEU A 93 -3.25 26.11 5.32
CA LEU A 93 -1.79 25.97 5.25
C LEU A 93 -1.08 26.93 6.20
N ASN A 94 -1.50 28.18 6.28
CA ASN A 94 -0.89 29.17 7.16
C ASN A 94 -1.13 28.88 8.66
N ASN A 95 -2.20 28.17 8.99
CA ASN A 95 -2.53 27.78 10.37
C ASN A 95 -1.99 26.37 10.73
N ASP A 96 -1.44 25.64 9.79
CA ASP A 96 -0.91 24.30 10.03
C ASP A 96 0.48 24.38 10.68
N THR A 97 0.59 23.87 11.88
CA THR A 97 1.84 23.86 12.66
C THR A 97 3.00 23.11 11.99
N ARG A 98 2.70 22.30 10.97
CA ARG A 98 3.69 21.55 10.20
C ARG A 98 4.31 22.36 9.06
N THR A 99 3.71 23.49 8.74
CA THR A 99 4.09 24.33 7.58
C THR A 99 5.52 24.86 7.69
N ASP A 100 5.93 25.27 8.87
CA ASP A 100 7.26 25.84 9.06
C ASP A 100 8.37 24.79 8.83
N GLY A 101 8.23 23.62 9.42
CA GLY A 101 9.17 22.51 9.20
C GLY A 101 9.21 22.02 7.75
N PHE A 102 8.05 21.96 7.09
CA PHE A 102 7.98 21.65 5.67
C PHE A 102 8.68 22.70 4.79
N LYS A 103 8.48 23.97 5.11
CA LYS A 103 9.12 25.09 4.41
C LYS A 103 10.63 25.10 4.58
N GLU A 104 11.12 24.77 5.78
CA GLU A 104 12.56 24.65 6.04
C GLU A 104 13.20 23.57 5.14
N LEU A 105 12.52 22.41 4.98
CA LEU A 105 13.01 21.29 4.19
C LEU A 105 12.93 21.55 2.68
N HIS A 106 11.88 22.21 2.21
CA HIS A 106 11.58 22.32 0.78
C HIS A 106 11.76 23.72 0.19
N GLY A 107 12.09 24.73 1.03
CA GLY A 107 12.34 26.12 0.63
C GLY A 107 11.09 26.98 0.48
N ARG A 108 9.92 26.36 0.34
CA ARG A 108 8.60 27.01 0.29
C ARG A 108 7.51 26.03 0.69
N VAL A 109 6.30 26.53 0.88
CA VAL A 109 5.09 25.69 0.99
C VAL A 109 4.63 25.28 -0.40
N TYR A 110 4.24 24.04 -0.52
CA TYR A 110 3.59 23.45 -1.69
C TYR A 110 2.20 22.94 -1.28
N ALA A 111 1.25 23.01 -2.20
CA ALA A 111 -0.13 22.52 -2.04
C ALA A 111 -0.50 21.67 -3.28
N THR A 112 0.30 20.63 -3.54
CA THR A 112 0.10 19.76 -4.71
C THR A 112 -0.57 18.47 -4.28
N GLU A 113 -1.79 18.27 -4.71
CA GLU A 113 -2.58 17.07 -4.47
C GLU A 113 -2.13 15.93 -5.41
N LEU A 114 -2.26 14.69 -4.95
CA LEU A 114 -1.89 13.50 -5.70
C LEU A 114 -2.69 13.35 -7.00
N ASP A 115 -3.96 13.72 -6.97
CA ASP A 115 -4.88 13.62 -8.11
C ASP A 115 -4.54 14.59 -9.25
N THR A 116 -3.68 15.58 -8.99
CA THR A 116 -3.12 16.45 -10.02
C THR A 116 -2.32 15.67 -11.06
N LEU A 117 -1.58 14.60 -10.64
CA LEU A 117 -0.77 13.81 -11.57
C LEU A 117 -1.59 13.12 -12.67
N PRO A 118 -2.63 12.34 -12.37
CA PRO A 118 -3.43 11.69 -13.42
C PRO A 118 -4.20 12.68 -14.29
N VAL A 119 -4.47 13.89 -13.81
CA VAL A 119 -5.15 14.93 -14.58
C VAL A 119 -4.20 15.71 -15.49
N TRP A 120 -3.04 16.09 -14.96
CA TRP A 120 -2.07 16.95 -15.65
C TRP A 120 -1.13 16.19 -16.57
N VAL A 121 -0.67 15.02 -16.10
CA VAL A 121 0.34 14.19 -16.78
C VAL A 121 0.01 12.69 -16.69
N PRO A 122 -1.13 12.24 -17.26
CA PRO A 122 -1.65 10.88 -17.07
C PRO A 122 -0.66 9.78 -17.46
N ASP A 123 0.05 9.95 -18.56
CA ASP A 123 1.01 8.95 -19.04
C ASP A 123 2.25 8.86 -18.13
N VAL A 124 2.72 10.00 -17.61
CA VAL A 124 3.81 10.04 -16.64
C VAL A 124 3.40 9.34 -15.36
N PHE A 125 2.22 9.64 -14.83
CA PHE A 125 1.70 9.00 -13.62
C PHE A 125 1.55 7.49 -13.80
N LYS A 126 0.95 7.05 -14.91
CA LYS A 126 0.83 5.64 -15.26
C LYS A 126 2.19 4.92 -15.28
N ASN A 127 3.16 5.51 -15.98
CA ASN A 127 4.50 4.94 -16.08
C ASN A 127 5.21 4.90 -14.73
N MET A 128 5.05 5.92 -13.89
CA MET A 128 5.58 5.99 -12.54
C MET A 128 5.04 4.84 -11.67
N VAL A 129 3.72 4.59 -11.72
CA VAL A 129 3.10 3.47 -10.98
C VAL A 129 3.64 2.13 -11.50
N ILE A 130 3.68 1.94 -12.81
CA ILE A 130 4.19 0.70 -13.42
C ILE A 130 5.65 0.47 -13.04
N GLN A 131 6.50 1.47 -13.12
CA GLN A 131 7.92 1.37 -12.77
C GLN A 131 8.11 1.05 -11.28
N ALA A 132 7.36 1.72 -10.40
CA ALA A 132 7.43 1.48 -8.98
C ALA A 132 7.02 0.05 -8.60
N VAL A 133 6.02 -0.51 -9.26
CA VAL A 133 5.57 -1.90 -9.04
C VAL A 133 6.57 -2.90 -9.63
N ASN A 134 7.03 -2.66 -10.86
CA ASN A 134 7.91 -3.59 -11.59
C ASN A 134 9.28 -3.78 -10.91
N GLN A 135 9.72 -2.86 -10.05
CA GLN A 135 10.94 -3.05 -9.26
C GLN A 135 10.86 -4.27 -8.34
N TYR A 136 9.65 -4.67 -7.96
CA TYR A 136 9.40 -5.73 -6.97
C TYR A 136 8.53 -6.85 -7.51
N PHE A 137 8.08 -6.73 -8.75
CA PHE A 137 7.20 -7.70 -9.40
C PHE A 137 8.02 -8.84 -9.99
N ASP A 138 7.74 -10.05 -9.51
CA ASP A 138 8.31 -11.29 -10.04
C ASP A 138 7.21 -12.04 -10.79
N GLU A 139 7.34 -12.12 -12.11
CA GLU A 139 6.36 -12.72 -13.00
C GLU A 139 6.20 -14.23 -12.79
N ASP A 140 7.29 -14.91 -12.43
CA ASP A 140 7.27 -16.34 -12.14
C ASP A 140 6.53 -16.65 -10.84
N ILE A 141 6.75 -15.81 -9.81
CA ILE A 141 6.01 -15.92 -8.55
C ILE A 141 4.54 -15.62 -8.79
N TYR A 142 4.23 -14.53 -9.49
CA TYR A 142 2.86 -14.15 -9.79
C TYR A 142 2.10 -15.23 -10.56
N SER A 143 2.71 -15.81 -11.57
CA SER A 143 2.11 -16.87 -12.39
C SER A 143 1.82 -18.13 -11.56
N ARG A 144 2.74 -18.53 -10.69
CA ARG A 144 2.54 -19.67 -9.77
C ARG A 144 1.41 -19.41 -8.77
N GLU A 145 1.38 -18.23 -8.17
CA GLU A 145 0.31 -17.85 -7.23
C GLU A 145 -1.06 -17.78 -7.93
N LEU A 146 -1.10 -17.28 -9.16
CA LEU A 146 -2.32 -17.22 -9.96
C LEU A 146 -2.84 -18.62 -10.29
N GLU A 147 -1.98 -19.57 -10.62
CA GLU A 147 -2.35 -20.96 -10.86
C GLU A 147 -2.83 -21.64 -9.58
N ALA A 148 -2.13 -21.46 -8.47
CA ALA A 148 -2.53 -21.98 -7.17
C ALA A 148 -3.92 -21.46 -6.75
N HIS A 149 -4.19 -20.18 -6.99
CA HIS A 149 -5.49 -19.56 -6.72
C HIS A 149 -6.61 -20.14 -7.60
N LYS A 150 -6.31 -20.42 -8.87
CA LYS A 150 -7.29 -21.08 -9.76
C LYS A 150 -7.61 -22.50 -9.31
N GLU A 151 -6.62 -23.24 -8.86
CA GLU A 151 -6.79 -24.60 -8.34
C GLU A 151 -7.59 -24.59 -7.02
N GLU A 152 -7.32 -23.65 -6.11
CA GLU A 152 -8.02 -23.51 -4.83
C GLU A 152 -9.50 -23.17 -5.06
N HIS A 153 -9.81 -22.21 -5.91
CA HIS A 153 -11.18 -21.87 -6.28
C HIS A 153 -11.91 -23.01 -7.02
N SER A 154 -11.19 -23.78 -7.81
CA SER A 154 -11.72 -24.98 -8.46
C SER A 154 -12.06 -26.07 -7.43
N ALA A 155 -11.19 -26.30 -6.45
CA ALA A 155 -11.40 -27.26 -5.38
C ALA A 155 -12.56 -26.88 -4.45
N GLU A 156 -12.69 -25.60 -4.08
CA GLU A 156 -13.80 -25.07 -3.30
C GLU A 156 -15.15 -25.21 -4.04
N ALA A 157 -15.17 -24.90 -5.34
CA ALA A 157 -16.36 -25.06 -6.17
C ALA A 157 -16.79 -26.53 -6.27
N ILE A 158 -15.84 -27.45 -6.42
CA ILE A 158 -16.11 -28.90 -6.44
C ILE A 158 -16.61 -29.35 -5.06
N ALA A 159 -16.00 -28.92 -3.97
CA ALA A 159 -16.43 -29.26 -2.61
C ALA A 159 -17.86 -28.79 -2.32
N LEU A 160 -18.21 -27.57 -2.79
CA LEU A 160 -19.56 -27.03 -2.66
C LEU A 160 -20.60 -27.88 -3.44
N LEU A 161 -20.29 -28.23 -4.69
CA LEU A 161 -21.14 -29.08 -5.54
C LEU A 161 -21.32 -30.47 -4.95
N VAL A 162 -20.30 -31.08 -4.39
CA VAL A 162 -20.38 -32.39 -3.70
C VAL A 162 -21.27 -32.27 -2.48
N LYS A 163 -21.14 -31.24 -1.67
CA LYS A 163 -21.94 -30.99 -0.47
C LYS A 163 -23.43 -30.83 -0.81
N GLU A 164 -23.75 -30.06 -1.84
CA GLU A 164 -25.13 -29.86 -2.30
C GLU A 164 -25.77 -31.17 -2.80
N LYS A 165 -25.05 -31.93 -3.64
CA LYS A 165 -25.54 -33.22 -4.15
C LYS A 165 -25.70 -34.24 -3.05
N THR A 166 -24.81 -34.29 -2.07
CA THR A 166 -24.92 -35.19 -0.92
C THR A 166 -26.12 -34.84 -0.06
N LYS A 167 -26.37 -33.55 0.19
CA LYS A 167 -27.54 -33.10 0.93
C LYS A 167 -28.83 -33.50 0.24
N LYS A 168 -28.95 -33.26 -1.06
CA LYS A 168 -30.12 -33.64 -1.86
C LYS A 168 -30.40 -35.15 -1.85
N PHE A 169 -29.33 -35.95 -1.98
CA PHE A 169 -29.44 -37.41 -1.90
C PHE A 169 -29.95 -37.90 -0.53
N LEU A 170 -29.49 -37.27 0.55
CA LEU A 170 -29.94 -37.59 1.91
C LEU A 170 -31.44 -37.21 2.14
N GLU A 171 -31.84 -36.07 1.61
CA GLU A 171 -33.25 -35.61 1.66
C GLU A 171 -34.18 -36.59 0.90
N GLU A 172 -33.84 -36.98 -0.32
CA GLU A 172 -34.59 -37.95 -1.13
C GLU A 172 -34.61 -39.35 -0.50
N ALA A 173 -33.57 -39.75 0.24
CA ALA A 173 -33.51 -41.03 0.94
C ALA A 173 -34.37 -41.06 2.23
N THR A 174 -34.60 -39.89 2.84
CA THR A 174 -35.45 -39.77 4.03
C THR A 174 -36.94 -39.66 3.71
N GLU A 175 -37.29 -39.14 2.52
CA GLU A 175 -38.70 -39.05 2.07
C GLU A 175 -39.28 -40.39 1.59
N LYS A 176 -38.45 -41.40 1.35
CA LYS A 176 -38.86 -42.74 0.89
C LYS A 176 -39.06 -43.76 2.01
N LYS A 177 -38.99 -43.33 3.27
CA LYS A 177 -39.31 -44.13 4.44
C LYS A 177 -40.62 -43.71 5.07
#